data_ac3bf0ceb5a975a7e9b3bbc42232dd4b
#
_entry.id   ac3bf0ceb5a975a7e9b3bbc42232dd4b
#
_cell.length_a   1.000
_cell.length_b   1.000
_cell.length_c   1.000
_cell.angle_alpha   90.00
_cell.angle_beta   90.00
_cell.angle_gamma   90.00
#
_symmetry.space_group_name_H-M   'P 1'
#
loop_
_entity.id
_entity.type
_entity.pdbx_description
1 polymer ?
#
loop_
_entity_poly.entity_id
_entity_poly.type
_entity_poly.pdbx_seq_one_letter_code
_entity_poly.pdbx_strand_id
1 'polypeptide(L)'
;MVKALDEVEGIERYRISSIEPNLLTDEIIEYVSRSRRFMPHFHIPLQSGSDEVLKLMRRRYDTALFASKIKKIKEVMPDSFIGVDVIVGTRGETEEYFGQAYEFIKSLDVTQLHVFSYSERPGTQALKIDHVVAPEEKHRRSQQLLDVSYTHLTL
;
A
#
# COMPACT_ATOMS: atom_id res chain seq x y z
N MET A 1 2.33 -22.34 -0.82
CA MET A 1 3.49 -21.66 -0.18
C MET A 1 3.22 -21.38 1.30
N VAL A 2 2.23 -20.56 1.70
CA VAL A 2 1.98 -20.20 3.11
C VAL A 2 1.80 -21.45 3.99
N LYS A 3 0.96 -22.41 3.58
CA LYS A 3 0.76 -23.69 4.30
C LYS A 3 2.06 -24.47 4.50
N ALA A 4 2.89 -24.56 3.45
CA ALA A 4 4.16 -25.28 3.53
C ALA A 4 5.18 -24.59 4.46
N LEU A 5 5.17 -23.27 4.54
CA LEU A 5 6.01 -22.53 5.49
C LEU A 5 5.59 -22.78 6.94
N ASP A 6 4.29 -22.87 7.18
CA ASP A 6 3.75 -23.09 8.54
C ASP A 6 4.13 -24.49 9.11
N GLU A 7 4.46 -25.44 8.23
CA GLU A 7 4.91 -26.80 8.58
C GLU A 7 6.43 -26.89 8.86
N VAL A 8 7.22 -25.85 8.55
CA VAL A 8 8.67 -25.87 8.74
C VAL A 8 8.99 -25.81 10.24
N GLU A 9 9.70 -26.82 10.73
CA GLU A 9 10.14 -26.88 12.12
C GLU A 9 11.28 -25.88 12.41
N GLY A 10 11.36 -25.42 13.65
CA GLY A 10 12.43 -24.52 14.10
C GLY A 10 12.19 -23.03 13.81
N ILE A 11 11.13 -22.68 13.08
CA ILE A 11 10.73 -21.27 12.88
C ILE A 11 9.49 -20.97 13.71
N GLU A 12 9.61 -19.98 14.59
CA GLU A 12 8.54 -19.61 15.51
C GLU A 12 7.55 -18.62 14.91
N ARG A 13 8.02 -17.69 14.06
CA ARG A 13 7.21 -16.58 13.54
C ARG A 13 7.50 -16.23 12.09
N TYR A 14 6.45 -15.95 11.33
CA TYR A 14 6.50 -15.41 9.98
C TYR A 14 5.77 -14.07 9.91
N ARG A 15 6.26 -13.16 9.09
CA ARG A 15 5.57 -11.93 8.72
C ARG A 15 5.49 -11.80 7.20
N ILE A 16 4.37 -11.29 6.70
CA ILE A 16 4.24 -10.91 5.31
C ILE A 16 4.76 -9.48 5.17
N SER A 17 6.01 -9.37 4.70
CA SER A 17 6.75 -8.10 4.67
C SER A 17 6.54 -7.28 3.40
N SER A 18 6.03 -7.86 2.33
CA SER A 18 5.59 -7.15 1.11
C SER A 18 4.82 -8.11 0.22
N ILE A 19 3.57 -7.79 -0.07
CA ILE A 19 2.74 -8.57 -1.00
C ILE A 19 1.86 -7.62 -1.82
N GLU A 20 1.90 -7.74 -3.14
CA GLU A 20 1.02 -6.95 -4.00
C GLU A 20 -0.47 -7.30 -3.75
N PRO A 21 -1.38 -6.32 -3.79
CA PRO A 21 -2.80 -6.51 -3.49
C PRO A 21 -3.46 -7.63 -4.30
N ASN A 22 -3.11 -7.76 -5.59
CA ASN A 22 -3.64 -8.79 -6.48
C ASN A 22 -3.11 -10.22 -6.17
N LEU A 23 -2.01 -10.34 -5.44
CA LEU A 23 -1.45 -11.62 -4.99
C LEU A 23 -1.93 -12.02 -3.59
N LEU A 24 -2.44 -11.07 -2.82
CA LEU A 24 -3.01 -11.32 -1.50
C LEU A 24 -4.45 -11.85 -1.65
N THR A 25 -4.57 -13.17 -1.80
CA THR A 25 -5.87 -13.82 -1.92
C THR A 25 -6.58 -13.91 -0.57
N ASP A 26 -7.91 -14.00 -0.60
CA ASP A 26 -8.71 -14.17 0.62
C ASP A 26 -8.34 -15.47 1.36
N GLU A 27 -7.97 -16.53 0.62
CA GLU A 27 -7.46 -17.77 1.21
C GLU A 27 -6.19 -17.54 2.04
N ILE A 28 -5.27 -16.68 1.57
CA ILE A 28 -4.05 -16.32 2.32
C ILE A 28 -4.44 -15.59 3.60
N ILE A 29 -5.32 -14.60 3.51
CA ILE A 29 -5.77 -13.82 4.67
C ILE A 29 -6.43 -14.73 5.72
N GLU A 30 -7.34 -15.59 5.29
CA GLU A 30 -8.01 -16.55 6.18
C GLU A 30 -7.05 -17.60 6.76
N TYR A 31 -6.04 -18.01 6.01
CA TYR A 31 -5.02 -18.92 6.53
C TYR A 31 -4.19 -18.24 7.63
N VAL A 32 -3.71 -17.03 7.38
CA VAL A 32 -2.91 -16.25 8.35
C VAL A 32 -3.71 -16.04 9.65
N SER A 33 -5.01 -15.76 9.55
CA SER A 33 -5.86 -15.53 10.74
C SER A 33 -5.96 -16.74 11.67
N ARG A 34 -5.72 -17.97 11.17
CA ARG A 34 -5.78 -19.23 11.91
C ARG A 34 -4.41 -19.79 12.26
N SER A 35 -3.37 -19.29 11.63
CA SER A 35 -2.00 -19.77 11.85
C SER A 35 -1.47 -19.33 13.22
N ARG A 36 -0.71 -20.20 13.86
CA ARG A 36 0.00 -19.87 15.12
C ARG A 36 1.35 -19.19 14.87
N ARG A 37 1.90 -19.34 13.67
CA ARG A 37 3.24 -18.84 13.32
C ARG A 37 3.20 -17.58 12.46
N PHE A 38 2.20 -17.43 11.58
CA PHE A 38 2.03 -16.19 10.84
C PHE A 38 1.46 -15.10 11.75
N MET A 39 2.22 -14.01 11.86
CA MET A 39 1.77 -12.85 12.63
C MET A 39 0.68 -12.09 11.87
N PRO A 40 -0.28 -11.48 12.57
CA PRO A 40 -1.28 -10.60 11.97
C PRO A 40 -0.64 -9.28 11.53
N HIS A 41 0.28 -9.38 10.59
CA HIS A 41 1.11 -8.29 10.09
C HIS A 41 1.20 -8.37 8.57
N PHE A 42 0.74 -7.32 7.92
CA PHE A 42 0.75 -7.20 6.46
C PHE A 42 1.44 -5.90 6.06
N HIS A 43 2.32 -6.00 5.08
CA HIS A 43 2.85 -4.84 4.38
C HIS A 43 2.41 -4.93 2.92
N ILE A 44 1.55 -4.00 2.49
CA ILE A 44 0.87 -4.05 1.21
C ILE A 44 1.14 -2.75 0.45
N PRO A 45 2.00 -2.76 -0.59
CA PRO A 45 2.28 -1.56 -1.36
C PRO A 45 1.07 -1.14 -2.20
N LEU A 46 0.46 0.00 -1.87
CA LEU A 46 -0.61 0.63 -2.65
C LEU A 46 -0.06 1.39 -3.85
N GLN A 47 1.07 2.05 -3.68
CA GLN A 47 1.77 2.93 -4.62
C GLN A 47 1.03 4.26 -4.87
N SER A 48 -0.25 4.27 -5.23
CA SER A 48 -1.08 5.46 -5.36
C SER A 48 -2.54 5.15 -5.01
N GLY A 49 -3.23 6.11 -4.43
CA GLY A 49 -4.67 6.04 -4.19
C GLY A 49 -5.52 6.56 -5.36
N SER A 50 -4.93 6.79 -6.53
CA SER A 50 -5.64 7.16 -7.76
C SER A 50 -5.54 6.03 -8.80
N ASP A 51 -6.69 5.57 -9.31
CA ASP A 51 -6.73 4.52 -10.32
C ASP A 51 -6.04 4.95 -11.63
N GLU A 52 -6.11 6.24 -11.97
CA GLU A 52 -5.44 6.75 -13.16
C GLU A 52 -3.91 6.67 -13.01
N VAL A 53 -3.38 7.01 -11.85
CA VAL A 53 -1.95 6.88 -11.56
C VAL A 53 -1.53 5.42 -11.52
N LEU A 54 -2.33 4.54 -10.91
CA LEU A 54 -2.07 3.08 -10.90
C LEU A 54 -2.00 2.50 -12.32
N LYS A 55 -2.89 2.93 -13.22
CA LYS A 55 -2.83 2.56 -14.65
C LYS A 55 -1.55 3.05 -15.33
N LEU A 56 -1.14 4.30 -15.09
CA LEU A 56 0.12 4.83 -15.60
C LEU A 56 1.33 4.04 -15.10
N MET A 57 1.29 3.60 -13.85
CA MET A 57 2.30 2.70 -13.25
C MET A 57 2.18 1.25 -13.73
N ARG A 58 1.18 0.92 -14.55
CA ARG A 58 0.88 -0.43 -15.03
C ARG A 58 0.65 -1.43 -13.90
N ARG A 59 0.00 -1.00 -12.82
CA ARG A 59 -0.39 -1.89 -11.72
C ARG A 59 -1.52 -2.82 -12.16
N ARG A 60 -1.55 -4.01 -11.57
CA ARG A 60 -2.55 -5.06 -11.86
C ARG A 60 -3.69 -5.07 -10.84
N TYR A 61 -3.89 -3.96 -10.17
CA TYR A 61 -4.94 -3.74 -9.17
C TYR A 61 -5.39 -2.28 -9.23
N ASP A 62 -6.54 -2.02 -8.67
CA ASP A 62 -7.14 -0.70 -8.48
C ASP A 62 -7.40 -0.42 -7.00
N THR A 63 -7.90 0.76 -6.71
CA THR A 63 -8.22 1.20 -5.34
C THR A 63 -9.33 0.35 -4.73
N ALA A 64 -10.31 -0.10 -5.52
CA ALA A 64 -11.42 -0.93 -5.05
C ALA A 64 -10.93 -2.30 -4.58
N LEU A 65 -10.05 -2.96 -5.35
CA LEU A 65 -9.42 -4.21 -4.92
C LEU A 65 -8.62 -4.02 -3.65
N PHE A 66 -7.81 -2.95 -3.58
CA PHE A 66 -7.00 -2.65 -2.40
C PHE A 66 -7.88 -2.48 -1.14
N ALA A 67 -8.91 -1.64 -1.22
CA ALA A 67 -9.85 -1.43 -0.10
C ALA A 67 -10.54 -2.72 0.33
N SER A 68 -10.90 -3.60 -0.62
CA SER A 68 -11.50 -4.89 -0.31
C SER A 68 -10.58 -5.80 0.51
N LYS A 69 -9.25 -5.76 0.23
CA LYS A 69 -8.26 -6.53 1.00
C LYS A 69 -8.08 -5.99 2.41
N ILE A 70 -7.98 -4.65 2.57
CA ILE A 70 -7.92 -4.03 3.89
C ILE A 70 -9.15 -4.42 4.72
N LYS A 71 -10.34 -4.28 4.14
CA LYS A 71 -11.59 -4.66 4.79
C LYS A 71 -11.60 -6.13 5.21
N LYS A 72 -11.23 -7.05 4.32
CA LYS A 72 -11.17 -8.49 4.62
C LYS A 72 -10.18 -8.81 5.74
N ILE A 73 -9.02 -8.18 5.76
CA ILE A 73 -8.03 -8.36 6.84
C ILE A 73 -8.63 -7.90 8.17
N LYS A 74 -9.22 -6.71 8.22
CA LYS A 74 -9.81 -6.16 9.46
C LYS A 74 -11.03 -6.94 9.95
N GLU A 75 -11.81 -7.53 9.05
CA GLU A 75 -12.93 -8.41 9.42
C GLU A 75 -12.47 -9.67 10.16
N VAL A 76 -11.37 -10.30 9.73
CA VAL A 76 -10.90 -11.57 10.32
C VAL A 76 -9.80 -11.38 11.36
N MET A 77 -9.10 -10.25 11.34
CA MET A 77 -8.01 -9.87 12.25
C MET A 77 -8.09 -8.37 12.59
N PRO A 78 -9.03 -7.93 13.46
CA PRO A 78 -9.24 -6.50 13.75
C PRO A 78 -7.98 -5.77 14.23
N ASP A 79 -7.16 -6.44 15.04
CA ASP A 79 -5.94 -5.89 15.64
C ASP A 79 -4.70 -6.07 14.76
N SER A 80 -4.87 -6.44 13.49
CA SER A 80 -3.73 -6.63 12.59
C SER A 80 -3.02 -5.33 12.28
N PHE A 81 -1.69 -5.41 12.19
CA PHE A 81 -0.88 -4.32 11.64
C PHE A 81 -0.95 -4.33 10.12
N ILE A 82 -1.26 -3.18 9.53
CA ILE A 82 -1.28 -2.98 8.08
C ILE A 82 -0.40 -1.78 7.74
N GLY A 83 0.77 -2.05 7.18
CA GLY A 83 1.68 -1.04 6.61
C GLY A 83 1.43 -0.87 5.11
N VAL A 84 1.43 0.36 4.64
CA VAL A 84 1.12 0.72 3.25
C VAL A 84 2.17 1.65 2.68
N ASP A 85 2.72 1.30 1.51
CA ASP A 85 3.65 2.17 0.79
C ASP A 85 2.90 3.00 -0.24
N VAL A 86 3.22 4.29 -0.28
CA VAL A 86 2.70 5.26 -1.25
C VAL A 86 3.84 6.06 -1.84
N ILE A 87 3.79 6.32 -3.15
CA ILE A 87 4.74 7.17 -3.86
C ILE A 87 4.01 8.42 -4.33
N VAL A 88 4.51 9.58 -3.98
CA VAL A 88 3.99 10.88 -4.42
C VAL A 88 4.85 11.50 -5.50
N GLY A 89 4.24 12.28 -6.35
CA GLY A 89 4.93 13.06 -7.39
C GLY A 89 5.45 12.21 -8.54
N THR A 90 4.81 11.10 -8.85
CA THR A 90 5.08 10.33 -10.05
C THR A 90 4.69 11.12 -11.29
N ARG A 91 5.32 10.82 -12.43
CA ARG A 91 4.90 11.44 -13.69
C ARG A 91 3.43 11.10 -13.98
N GLY A 92 2.68 12.09 -14.42
CA GLY A 92 1.24 11.98 -14.66
C GLY A 92 0.34 12.17 -13.45
N GLU A 93 0.91 12.32 -12.24
CA GLU A 93 0.13 12.63 -11.04
C GLU A 93 -0.25 14.12 -11.03
N THR A 94 -1.41 14.46 -11.57
CA THR A 94 -1.97 15.81 -11.51
C THR A 94 -2.41 16.16 -10.09
N GLU A 95 -2.74 17.44 -9.84
CA GLU A 95 -3.32 17.84 -8.55
C GLU A 95 -4.66 17.16 -8.27
N GLU A 96 -5.48 16.96 -9.31
CA GLU A 96 -6.74 16.22 -9.21
C GLU A 96 -6.51 14.77 -8.78
N TYR A 97 -5.56 14.07 -9.42
CA TYR A 97 -5.25 12.67 -9.08
C TYR A 97 -4.62 12.54 -7.69
N PHE A 98 -3.79 13.50 -7.30
CA PHE A 98 -3.29 13.54 -5.93
C PHE A 98 -4.42 13.76 -4.92
N GLY A 99 -5.37 14.66 -5.19
CA GLY A 99 -6.55 14.88 -4.36
C GLY A 99 -7.38 13.61 -4.18
N GLN A 100 -7.64 12.87 -5.27
CA GLN A 100 -8.32 11.57 -5.21
C GLN A 100 -7.54 10.56 -4.35
N ALA A 101 -6.21 10.49 -4.55
CA ALA A 101 -5.35 9.60 -3.78
C ALA A 101 -5.34 9.93 -2.29
N TYR A 102 -5.30 11.22 -1.95
CA TYR A 102 -5.33 11.70 -0.57
C TYR A 102 -6.63 11.30 0.15
N GLU A 103 -7.79 11.57 -0.46
CA GLU A 103 -9.09 11.22 0.13
C GLU A 103 -9.26 9.70 0.26
N PHE A 104 -8.83 8.94 -0.73
CA PHE A 104 -8.86 7.49 -0.66
C PHE A 104 -8.00 6.95 0.51
N ILE A 105 -6.73 7.37 0.60
CA ILE A 105 -5.80 6.93 1.64
C ILE A 105 -6.33 7.31 3.03
N LYS A 106 -6.88 8.51 3.18
CA LYS A 106 -7.48 8.99 4.42
C LYS A 106 -8.67 8.14 4.87
N SER A 107 -9.39 7.52 3.94
CA SER A 107 -10.54 6.65 4.22
C SER A 107 -10.16 5.24 4.67
N LEU A 108 -8.89 4.83 4.53
CA LEU A 108 -8.44 3.47 4.82
C LEU A 108 -8.17 3.26 6.31
N ASP A 109 -8.59 2.12 6.83
CA ASP A 109 -8.23 1.65 8.18
C ASP A 109 -6.88 0.92 8.14
N VAL A 110 -5.80 1.69 8.09
CA VAL A 110 -4.42 1.20 8.05
C VAL A 110 -3.62 1.69 9.25
N THR A 111 -2.61 0.93 9.63
CA THR A 111 -1.83 1.23 10.84
C THR A 111 -0.69 2.21 10.56
N GLN A 112 -0.07 2.13 9.40
CA GLN A 112 1.09 2.96 9.07
C GLN A 112 1.17 3.24 7.57
N LEU A 113 1.51 4.49 7.21
CA LEU A 113 1.87 4.88 5.86
C LEU A 113 3.38 5.10 5.76
N HIS A 114 3.96 4.55 4.71
CA HIS A 114 5.31 4.86 4.27
C HIS A 114 5.22 5.69 3.00
N VAL A 115 5.54 6.97 3.08
CA VAL A 115 5.42 7.91 1.97
C VAL A 115 6.78 8.14 1.33
N PHE A 116 6.89 7.86 0.04
CA PHE A 116 8.10 8.04 -0.75
C PHE A 116 7.89 9.12 -1.81
N SER A 117 8.85 10.02 -1.95
CA SER A 117 8.90 10.95 -3.09
C SER A 117 9.47 10.24 -4.32
N TYR A 118 8.78 10.38 -5.44
CA TYR A 118 9.24 9.78 -6.71
C TYR A 118 10.57 10.34 -7.16
N SER A 119 11.50 9.45 -7.48
CA SER A 119 12.79 9.77 -8.08
C SER A 119 12.88 9.16 -9.48
N GLU A 120 13.24 9.99 -10.45
CA GLU A 120 13.40 9.55 -11.84
C GLU A 120 14.64 8.66 -11.99
N ARG A 121 14.49 7.61 -12.80
CA ARG A 121 15.61 6.73 -13.17
C ARG A 121 15.80 6.74 -14.68
N PRO A 122 17.01 7.02 -15.18
CA PRO A 122 17.31 6.97 -16.60
C PRO A 122 16.91 5.63 -17.24
N GLY A 123 16.41 5.67 -18.46
CA GLY A 123 16.04 4.48 -19.22
C GLY A 123 14.70 3.82 -18.86
N THR A 124 13.95 4.35 -17.90
CA THR A 124 12.64 3.80 -17.54
C THR A 124 11.52 4.29 -18.46
N GLN A 125 10.48 3.45 -18.64
CA GLN A 125 9.29 3.83 -19.41
C GLN A 125 8.50 4.98 -18.74
N ALA A 126 8.64 5.14 -17.44
CA ALA A 126 8.02 6.23 -16.70
C ALA A 126 8.41 7.61 -17.21
N LEU A 127 9.63 7.78 -17.74
CA LEU A 127 10.09 9.04 -18.31
C LEU A 127 9.34 9.49 -19.57
N LYS A 128 8.57 8.58 -20.20
CA LYS A 128 7.73 8.88 -21.37
C LYS A 128 6.36 9.42 -21.00
N ILE A 129 6.01 9.41 -19.71
CA ILE A 129 4.75 9.95 -19.22
C ILE A 129 4.90 11.46 -19.10
N ASP A 130 3.95 12.18 -19.68
CA ASP A 130 3.89 13.64 -19.57
C ASP A 130 3.53 14.08 -18.14
N HIS A 131 3.58 15.38 -17.88
CA HIS A 131 3.32 15.99 -16.59
C HIS A 131 4.33 15.60 -15.50
N VAL A 132 5.36 16.41 -15.38
CA VAL A 132 6.39 16.27 -14.33
C VAL A 132 5.98 17.08 -13.11
N VAL A 133 6.01 16.47 -11.95
CA VAL A 133 5.71 17.14 -10.67
C VAL A 133 7.00 17.81 -10.15
N ALA A 134 6.90 19.11 -9.82
CA ALA A 134 8.03 19.87 -9.28
C ALA A 134 8.48 19.34 -7.91
N PRO A 135 9.77 19.47 -7.54
CA PRO A 135 10.29 18.98 -6.26
C PRO A 135 9.56 19.55 -5.04
N GLU A 136 9.23 20.85 -5.06
CA GLU A 136 8.52 21.53 -3.98
C GLU A 136 7.11 20.93 -3.79
N GLU A 137 6.46 20.61 -4.89
CA GLU A 137 5.15 19.99 -4.90
C GLU A 137 5.20 18.55 -4.38
N LYS A 138 6.22 17.78 -4.74
CA LYS A 138 6.44 16.44 -4.16
C LYS A 138 6.61 16.52 -2.65
N HIS A 139 7.35 17.50 -2.17
CA HIS A 139 7.54 17.72 -0.73
C HIS A 139 6.22 18.06 -0.04
N ARG A 140 5.43 18.98 -0.59
CA ARG A 140 4.11 19.35 -0.08
C ARG A 140 3.19 18.12 0.03
N ARG A 141 3.09 17.34 -1.04
CA ARG A 141 2.26 16.12 -1.09
C ARG A 141 2.71 15.08 -0.07
N SER A 142 4.02 14.91 0.08
CA SER A 142 4.59 13.99 1.07
C SER A 142 4.19 14.41 2.49
N GLN A 143 4.31 15.69 2.84
CA GLN A 143 3.93 16.20 4.16
C GLN A 143 2.43 16.00 4.43
N GLN A 144 1.57 16.30 3.48
CA GLN A 144 0.12 16.10 3.64
C GLN A 144 -0.24 14.64 3.94
N LEU A 145 0.40 13.65 3.28
CA LEU A 145 0.16 12.24 3.57
C LEU A 145 0.78 11.77 4.88
N LEU A 146 1.92 12.32 5.27
CA LEU A 146 2.50 12.04 6.59
C LEU A 146 1.60 12.55 7.73
N ASP A 147 0.97 13.71 7.56
CA ASP A 147 0.01 14.23 8.55
C ASP A 147 -1.20 13.31 8.70
N VAL A 148 -1.67 12.66 7.61
CA VAL A 148 -2.70 11.61 7.69
C VAL A 148 -2.23 10.43 8.54
N SER A 149 -0.99 9.96 8.31
CA SER A 149 -0.41 8.85 9.10
C SER A 149 -0.35 9.17 10.59
N TYR A 150 0.04 10.40 10.95
CA TYR A 150 0.09 10.84 12.36
C TYR A 150 -1.28 10.86 13.02
N THR A 151 -2.33 11.30 12.32
CA THR A 151 -3.69 11.34 12.87
C THR A 151 -4.29 9.95 13.09
N HIS A 152 -3.94 8.95 12.30
CA HIS A 152 -4.39 7.57 12.50
C HIS A 152 -3.66 6.83 13.63
N LEU A 153 -2.45 7.26 14.00
CA LEU A 153 -1.65 6.65 15.08
C LEU A 153 -1.97 7.22 16.48
N THR A 154 -2.71 8.33 16.56
CA THR A 154 -2.98 9.05 17.81
C THR A 154 -4.40 8.85 18.35
N LEU A 155 -5.21 8.01 17.73
CA LEU A 155 -6.54 7.61 18.18
C LEU A 155 -6.54 6.13 18.60
#